data_c507501faad66f2a19f30b0ee927c10b
#
_entry.id   c507501faad66f2a19f30b0ee927c10b
#
_cell.length_a   1.000
_cell.length_b   1.000
_cell.length_c   1.000
_cell.angle_alpha   90.00
_cell.angle_beta   90.00
_cell.angle_gamma   90.00
#
_symmetry.space_group_name_H-M   'P 1'
#
loop_
_entity.id
_entity.type
_entity.pdbx_description
1 polymer ?
#
loop_
_entity_poly.entity_id
_entity_poly.type
_entity_poly.pdbx_seq_one_letter_code
_entity_poly.pdbx_strand_id
1 'polypeptide(L)'
;YAAFERGDGSESILSHALRAVRRVRLSERGLVLMGGGDWNDGFDKLGEKGRGESVWCSMFLYYVLGKLSAYAEGEDVRYMERTRMKLYAAVRACYKGDRYIRAFDDEGRAIGVEESDECRIDSLVQSWAVISGISAGEEARRVLRRAVERLADDEHKLIKLLDPPFREASDKRVGYIADYPEGVRENGGQYTHAAVWLVWALYDADMTEAADRLRRYLLPSEHARTPEDAERYLREPYVLAGDVYSGRLAGRGGWSWYT
;
A
#
# COMPACT_ATOMS: atom_id res chain seq x y z
N TYR A 1 -17.64 -25.24 -2.98
CA TYR A 1 -17.82 -23.94 -2.31
C TYR A 1 -18.17 -24.17 -0.86
N ALA A 2 -17.41 -23.55 0.09
CA ALA A 2 -17.77 -23.62 1.49
C ALA A 2 -19.08 -22.83 1.73
N ALA A 3 -19.99 -23.41 2.48
CA ALA A 3 -21.20 -22.75 2.93
C ALA A 3 -20.92 -22.00 4.23
N PHE A 4 -21.54 -20.86 4.36
CA PHE A 4 -21.47 -20.03 5.55
C PHE A 4 -22.87 -19.96 6.17
N GLU A 5 -23.02 -20.43 7.40
CA GLU A 5 -24.29 -20.38 8.11
C GLU A 5 -24.48 -19.05 8.82
N ARG A 6 -25.61 -18.42 8.55
CA ARG A 6 -26.15 -17.29 9.34
C ARG A 6 -27.38 -17.79 10.11
N GLY A 7 -27.80 -17.00 11.09
CA GLY A 7 -29.06 -17.24 11.79
C GLY A 7 -30.30 -17.24 10.90
N ASP A 8 -30.22 -16.77 9.66
CA ASP A 8 -31.27 -16.63 8.65
C ASP A 8 -31.09 -17.54 7.43
N GLY A 9 -30.11 -18.46 7.45
CA GLY A 9 -29.84 -19.42 6.37
C GLY A 9 -28.36 -19.54 6.00
N SER A 10 -28.06 -20.48 5.09
CA SER A 10 -26.71 -20.67 4.54
C SER A 10 -26.53 -19.90 3.24
N GLU A 11 -25.33 -19.32 3.05
CA GLU A 11 -24.96 -18.57 1.86
C GLU A 11 -23.56 -19.00 1.40
N SER A 12 -23.31 -18.99 0.08
CA SER A 12 -22.00 -19.30 -0.46
C SER A 12 -21.01 -18.19 -0.14
N ILE A 13 -19.71 -18.54 0.01
CA ILE A 13 -18.62 -17.55 0.15
C ILE A 13 -18.62 -16.56 -1.02
N LEU A 14 -18.90 -17.04 -2.24
CA LEU A 14 -18.99 -16.18 -3.42
C LEU A 14 -20.09 -15.12 -3.28
N SER A 15 -21.30 -15.51 -2.89
CA SER A 15 -22.41 -14.57 -2.66
C SER A 15 -22.05 -13.53 -1.60
N HIS A 16 -21.36 -13.96 -0.55
CA HIS A 16 -20.88 -13.06 0.51
C HIS A 16 -19.85 -12.07 -0.02
N ALA A 17 -18.87 -12.53 -0.80
CA ALA A 17 -17.88 -11.68 -1.44
C ALA A 17 -18.51 -10.68 -2.43
N LEU A 18 -19.47 -11.13 -3.25
CA LEU A 18 -20.20 -10.27 -4.17
C LEU A 18 -20.98 -9.17 -3.45
N ARG A 19 -21.58 -9.47 -2.30
CA ARG A 19 -22.22 -8.43 -1.48
C ARG A 19 -21.21 -7.41 -0.93
N ALA A 20 -20.03 -7.86 -0.51
CA ALA A 20 -18.98 -6.97 -0.02
C ALA A 20 -18.53 -6.00 -1.12
N VAL A 21 -18.19 -6.50 -2.31
CA VAL A 21 -17.72 -5.64 -3.42
C VAL A 21 -18.82 -4.70 -3.94
N ARG A 22 -20.11 -5.10 -3.90
CA ARG A 22 -21.25 -4.24 -4.28
C ARG A 22 -21.51 -3.11 -3.28
N ARG A 23 -21.02 -3.21 -2.05
CA ARG A 23 -21.12 -2.14 -1.03
C ARG A 23 -20.04 -1.08 -1.14
N VAL A 24 -18.96 -1.35 -1.88
CA VAL A 24 -17.91 -0.35 -2.10
C VAL A 24 -18.50 0.83 -2.89
N ARG A 25 -18.29 2.03 -2.37
CA ARG A 25 -18.73 3.26 -3.01
C ARG A 25 -17.58 3.89 -3.78
N LEU A 26 -17.87 4.31 -5.02
CA LEU A 26 -16.96 5.07 -5.85
C LEU A 26 -17.35 6.55 -5.84
N SER A 27 -16.34 7.40 -5.95
CA SER A 27 -16.50 8.84 -6.15
C SER A 27 -16.98 9.16 -7.58
N GLU A 28 -17.22 10.43 -7.86
CA GLU A 28 -17.52 10.90 -9.23
C GLU A 28 -16.33 10.68 -10.19
N ARG A 29 -15.08 10.69 -9.70
CA ARG A 29 -13.89 10.33 -10.48
C ARG A 29 -13.79 8.83 -10.77
N GLY A 30 -14.57 7.99 -10.09
CA GLY A 30 -14.52 6.54 -10.20
C GLY A 30 -13.50 5.86 -9.27
N LEU A 31 -12.91 6.57 -8.32
CA LEU A 31 -12.03 6.02 -7.28
C LEU A 31 -12.85 5.55 -6.07
N VAL A 32 -12.30 4.61 -5.32
CA VAL A 32 -12.90 4.13 -4.06
C VAL A 32 -12.84 5.24 -3.01
N LEU A 33 -13.96 5.51 -2.35
CA LEU A 33 -14.01 6.46 -1.24
C LEU A 33 -13.21 5.92 -0.04
N MET A 34 -12.37 6.79 0.54
CA MET A 34 -11.45 6.46 1.64
C MET A 34 -12.21 6.11 2.92
N GLY A 35 -13.26 6.86 3.27
CA GLY A 35 -13.91 6.72 4.57
C GLY A 35 -12.96 7.03 5.72
N GLY A 36 -12.95 6.18 6.74
CA GLY A 36 -12.08 6.30 7.91
C GLY A 36 -10.68 5.70 7.74
N GLY A 37 -10.19 5.59 6.52
CA GLY A 37 -8.87 5.03 6.18
C GLY A 37 -8.96 3.85 5.20
N ASP A 38 -7.82 3.48 4.64
CA ASP A 38 -7.67 2.27 3.81
C ASP A 38 -6.76 1.25 4.52
N TRP A 39 -5.80 0.59 3.81
CA TRP A 39 -4.77 -0.24 4.45
C TRP A 39 -3.98 0.55 5.51
N ASN A 40 -3.73 1.83 5.23
CA ASN A 40 -3.14 2.75 6.19
C ASN A 40 -4.27 3.43 6.96
N ASP A 41 -4.66 2.85 8.08
CA ASP A 41 -5.69 3.39 8.97
C ASP A 41 -5.26 4.69 9.66
N GLY A 42 -3.96 5.04 9.60
CA GLY A 42 -3.44 6.35 10.00
C GLY A 42 -3.93 7.53 9.15
N PHE A 43 -4.52 7.24 7.98
CA PHE A 43 -5.17 8.23 7.11
C PHE A 43 -6.66 8.45 7.46
N ASP A 44 -7.01 8.35 8.74
CA ASP A 44 -8.39 8.35 9.22
C ASP A 44 -9.18 9.64 8.95
N LYS A 45 -8.48 10.75 8.61
CA LYS A 45 -9.12 12.05 8.33
C LYS A 45 -9.19 12.43 6.86
N LEU A 46 -8.54 11.70 5.97
CA LEU A 46 -8.57 12.04 4.53
C LEU A 46 -9.98 11.98 3.94
N GLY A 47 -10.83 11.07 4.44
CA GLY A 47 -12.19 10.87 3.96
C GLY A 47 -13.26 11.08 5.04
N GLU A 48 -13.00 11.83 6.09
CA GLU A 48 -13.91 12.03 7.22
C GLU A 48 -15.26 12.65 6.79
N LYS A 49 -15.25 13.54 5.78
CA LYS A 49 -16.45 14.15 5.20
C LYS A 49 -17.10 13.31 4.08
N GLY A 50 -16.55 12.11 3.82
CA GLY A 50 -17.08 11.15 2.86
C GLY A 50 -16.76 11.44 1.39
N ARG A 51 -15.77 12.30 1.08
CA ARG A 51 -15.34 12.63 -0.28
C ARG A 51 -13.90 12.19 -0.58
N GLY A 52 -13.07 11.96 0.44
CA GLY A 52 -11.70 11.51 0.27
C GLY A 52 -11.62 10.19 -0.51
N GLU A 53 -10.57 10.02 -1.31
CA GLU A 53 -10.44 8.94 -2.28
C GLU A 53 -9.12 8.18 -2.10
N SER A 54 -9.19 6.84 -2.11
CA SER A 54 -8.02 5.96 -2.06
C SER A 54 -7.68 5.40 -3.45
N VAL A 55 -6.52 5.78 -3.98
CA VAL A 55 -6.01 5.20 -5.22
C VAL A 55 -5.57 3.75 -4.98
N TRP A 56 -4.92 3.47 -3.83
CA TRP A 56 -4.55 2.10 -3.47
C TRP A 56 -5.76 1.17 -3.38
N CYS A 57 -6.81 1.56 -2.65
CA CYS A 57 -8.01 0.73 -2.49
C CYS A 57 -8.71 0.49 -3.84
N SER A 58 -8.61 1.47 -4.76
CA SER A 58 -9.11 1.34 -6.14
C SER A 58 -8.34 0.28 -6.94
N MET A 59 -7.01 0.24 -6.81
CA MET A 59 -6.15 -0.80 -7.41
C MET A 59 -6.45 -2.18 -6.81
N PHE A 60 -6.61 -2.23 -5.49
CA PHE A 60 -6.94 -3.46 -4.77
C PHE A 60 -8.31 -4.00 -5.19
N LEU A 61 -9.34 -3.16 -5.24
CA LEU A 61 -10.66 -3.56 -5.73
C LEU A 61 -10.61 -4.04 -7.18
N TYR A 62 -9.88 -3.35 -8.06
CA TYR A 62 -9.68 -3.77 -9.45
C TYR A 62 -9.10 -5.19 -9.53
N TYR A 63 -8.09 -5.50 -8.72
CA TYR A 63 -7.49 -6.82 -8.64
C TYR A 63 -8.47 -7.87 -8.12
N VAL A 64 -9.15 -7.59 -7.01
CA VAL A 64 -10.14 -8.49 -6.38
C VAL A 64 -11.26 -8.84 -7.36
N LEU A 65 -11.84 -7.85 -8.03
CA LEU A 65 -12.89 -8.07 -9.03
C LEU A 65 -12.40 -8.97 -10.19
N GLY A 66 -11.15 -8.81 -10.63
CA GLY A 66 -10.55 -9.68 -11.64
C GLY A 66 -10.39 -11.13 -11.18
N LYS A 67 -10.06 -11.35 -9.90
CA LYS A 67 -9.99 -12.73 -9.35
C LYS A 67 -11.36 -13.33 -9.13
N LEU A 68 -12.34 -12.56 -8.64
CA LEU A 68 -13.69 -13.04 -8.39
C LEU A 68 -14.44 -13.36 -9.68
N SER A 69 -14.17 -12.67 -10.79
CA SER A 69 -14.87 -12.91 -12.06
C SER A 69 -14.71 -14.33 -12.59
N ALA A 70 -13.61 -15.03 -12.22
CA ALA A 70 -13.39 -16.43 -12.59
C ALA A 70 -14.36 -17.42 -11.91
N TYR A 71 -15.07 -16.99 -10.88
CA TYR A 71 -16.00 -17.82 -10.08
C TYR A 71 -17.47 -17.40 -10.22
N ALA A 72 -17.74 -16.35 -10.99
CA ALA A 72 -19.07 -15.77 -11.16
C ALA A 72 -19.59 -15.95 -12.59
N GLU A 73 -20.87 -15.75 -12.79
CA GLU A 73 -21.52 -15.90 -14.07
C GLU A 73 -22.55 -14.75 -14.31
N GLY A 74 -22.99 -14.62 -15.54
CA GLY A 74 -24.14 -13.78 -15.90
C GLY A 74 -23.97 -12.29 -15.55
N GLU A 75 -24.89 -11.74 -14.78
CA GLU A 75 -24.91 -10.31 -14.44
C GLU A 75 -23.77 -9.93 -13.46
N ASP A 76 -23.30 -10.85 -12.62
CA ASP A 76 -22.21 -10.59 -11.70
C ASP A 76 -20.91 -10.34 -12.45
N VAL A 77 -20.59 -11.12 -13.47
CA VAL A 77 -19.41 -10.89 -14.34
C VAL A 77 -19.51 -9.53 -15.02
N ARG A 78 -20.68 -9.23 -15.63
CA ARG A 78 -20.88 -7.93 -16.30
C ARG A 78 -20.73 -6.75 -15.33
N TYR A 79 -21.23 -6.88 -14.10
CA TYR A 79 -21.05 -5.87 -13.05
C TYR A 79 -19.55 -5.66 -12.74
N MET A 80 -18.81 -6.75 -12.51
CA MET A 80 -17.39 -6.70 -12.18
C MET A 80 -16.56 -6.10 -13.31
N GLU A 81 -16.84 -6.49 -14.57
CA GLU A 81 -16.14 -5.94 -15.74
C GLU A 81 -16.39 -4.43 -15.90
N ARG A 82 -17.65 -3.98 -15.82
CA ARG A 82 -17.99 -2.55 -15.88
C ARG A 82 -17.29 -1.77 -14.76
N THR A 83 -17.25 -2.32 -13.54
CA THR A 83 -16.62 -1.68 -12.41
C THR A 83 -15.11 -1.62 -12.58
N ARG A 84 -14.48 -2.71 -13.05
CA ARG A 84 -13.05 -2.75 -13.37
C ARG A 84 -12.66 -1.71 -14.43
N MET A 85 -13.44 -1.55 -15.48
CA MET A 85 -13.17 -0.54 -16.51
C MET A 85 -13.19 0.88 -15.93
N LYS A 86 -14.15 1.19 -15.05
CA LYS A 86 -14.23 2.50 -14.36
C LYS A 86 -13.02 2.71 -13.47
N LEU A 87 -12.67 1.73 -12.64
CA LEU A 87 -11.50 1.78 -11.76
C LEU A 87 -10.20 1.95 -12.55
N TYR A 88 -10.04 1.18 -13.63
CA TYR A 88 -8.87 1.30 -14.50
C TYR A 88 -8.69 2.72 -15.03
N ALA A 89 -9.74 3.30 -15.61
CA ALA A 89 -9.69 4.66 -16.14
C ALA A 89 -9.37 5.69 -15.04
N ALA A 90 -10.02 5.59 -13.87
CA ALA A 90 -9.80 6.48 -12.75
C ALA A 90 -8.38 6.40 -12.18
N VAL A 91 -7.87 5.18 -12.00
CA VAL A 91 -6.50 4.96 -11.51
C VAL A 91 -5.47 5.43 -12.54
N ARG A 92 -5.70 5.17 -13.84
CA ARG A 92 -4.81 5.67 -14.90
C ARG A 92 -4.69 7.19 -14.93
N ALA A 93 -5.76 7.91 -14.59
CA ALA A 93 -5.72 9.38 -14.46
C ALA A 93 -4.82 9.86 -13.30
N CYS A 94 -4.51 8.99 -12.34
CA CYS A 94 -3.60 9.27 -11.21
C CYS A 94 -2.13 9.02 -11.54
N TYR A 95 -1.79 8.55 -12.75
CA TYR A 95 -0.41 8.34 -13.19
C TYR A 95 0.28 9.65 -13.55
N LYS A 96 1.48 9.88 -13.03
CA LYS A 96 2.29 11.10 -13.21
C LYS A 96 3.61 10.86 -13.94
N GLY A 97 3.65 9.88 -14.85
CA GLY A 97 4.81 9.62 -15.72
C GLY A 97 5.80 8.62 -15.13
N ASP A 98 6.09 8.69 -13.85
CA ASP A 98 7.00 7.77 -13.12
C ASP A 98 6.43 7.23 -11.80
N ARG A 99 5.24 7.67 -11.40
CA ARG A 99 4.57 7.28 -10.16
C ARG A 99 3.07 7.47 -10.22
N TYR A 100 2.36 6.93 -9.23
CA TYR A 100 0.94 7.14 -8.99
C TYR A 100 0.72 8.01 -7.75
N ILE A 101 -0.30 8.86 -7.80
CA ILE A 101 -0.84 9.60 -6.64
C ILE A 101 -1.34 8.58 -5.61
N ARG A 102 -1.13 8.85 -4.31
CA ARG A 102 -1.55 7.95 -3.23
C ARG A 102 -3.04 8.05 -2.91
N ALA A 103 -3.54 9.26 -2.79
CA ALA A 103 -4.90 9.53 -2.34
C ALA A 103 -5.29 10.99 -2.65
N PHE A 104 -6.58 11.28 -2.46
CA PHE A 104 -7.11 12.65 -2.39
C PHE A 104 -7.87 12.83 -1.08
N ASP A 105 -7.71 14.00 -0.45
CA ASP A 105 -8.49 14.34 0.72
C ASP A 105 -9.92 14.81 0.37
N ASP A 106 -10.72 15.12 1.38
CA ASP A 106 -12.11 15.58 1.21
C ASP A 106 -12.25 16.88 0.43
N GLU A 107 -11.19 17.68 0.31
CA GLU A 107 -11.12 18.90 -0.49
C GLU A 107 -10.54 18.66 -1.90
N GLY A 108 -10.23 17.40 -2.24
CA GLY A 108 -9.68 17.01 -3.53
C GLY A 108 -8.18 17.30 -3.69
N ARG A 109 -7.45 17.63 -2.62
CA ARG A 109 -6.00 17.83 -2.65
C ARG A 109 -5.30 16.48 -2.68
N ALA A 110 -4.31 16.36 -3.56
CA ALA A 110 -3.58 15.11 -3.77
C ALA A 110 -2.52 14.87 -2.69
N ILE A 111 -2.35 13.59 -2.32
CA ILE A 111 -1.28 13.04 -1.49
C ILE A 111 -0.43 12.12 -2.37
N GLY A 112 0.89 12.19 -2.29
CA GLY A 112 1.80 11.42 -3.15
C GLY A 112 2.15 12.14 -4.45
N VAL A 113 2.39 13.44 -4.37
CA VAL A 113 2.79 14.30 -5.49
C VAL A 113 4.14 14.97 -5.22
N GLU A 114 4.92 15.23 -6.28
CA GLU A 114 6.28 15.76 -6.15
C GLU A 114 6.34 17.15 -5.52
N GLU A 115 5.30 17.95 -5.74
CA GLU A 115 5.20 19.34 -5.26
C GLU A 115 4.93 19.44 -3.76
N SER A 116 4.58 18.33 -3.11
CA SER A 116 4.34 18.27 -1.67
C SER A 116 5.64 18.31 -0.87
N ASP A 117 5.64 18.95 0.28
CA ASP A 117 6.75 18.89 1.24
C ASP A 117 6.80 17.57 2.01
N GLU A 118 5.69 16.82 2.02
CA GLU A 118 5.49 15.57 2.75
C GLU A 118 4.87 14.52 1.81
N CYS A 119 5.17 13.24 2.03
CA CYS A 119 4.64 12.12 1.26
C CYS A 119 4.63 12.39 -0.25
N ARG A 120 5.81 12.64 -0.83
CA ARG A 120 5.94 12.80 -2.30
C ARG A 120 5.75 11.48 -3.04
N ILE A 121 6.03 10.38 -2.35
CA ILE A 121 5.86 9.03 -2.87
C ILE A 121 5.46 8.09 -1.73
N ASP A 122 4.60 7.12 -2.05
CA ASP A 122 4.15 6.06 -1.15
C ASP A 122 4.28 4.71 -1.87
N SER A 123 4.87 3.72 -1.21
CA SER A 123 5.19 2.42 -1.80
C SER A 123 3.96 1.61 -2.19
N LEU A 124 2.83 1.79 -1.48
CA LEU A 124 1.62 0.98 -1.68
C LEU A 124 1.10 1.10 -3.11
N VAL A 125 0.88 2.32 -3.58
CA VAL A 125 0.30 2.54 -4.91
C VAL A 125 1.29 2.17 -6.02
N GLN A 126 2.61 2.33 -5.79
CA GLN A 126 3.61 1.93 -6.79
C GLN A 126 3.65 0.41 -6.94
N SER A 127 3.65 -0.30 -5.83
CA SER A 127 3.63 -1.77 -5.81
C SER A 127 2.33 -2.32 -6.41
N TRP A 128 1.19 -1.79 -5.97
CA TRP A 128 -0.12 -2.28 -6.40
C TRP A 128 -0.50 -1.88 -7.82
N ALA A 129 0.09 -0.84 -8.39
CA ALA A 129 -0.03 -0.55 -9.82
C ALA A 129 0.46 -1.74 -10.68
N VAL A 130 1.53 -2.40 -10.23
CA VAL A 130 2.11 -3.57 -10.91
C VAL A 130 1.37 -4.86 -10.51
N ILE A 131 1.20 -5.14 -9.22
CA ILE A 131 0.52 -6.35 -8.71
C ILE A 131 -0.90 -6.48 -9.28
N SER A 132 -1.61 -5.37 -9.43
CA SER A 132 -2.96 -5.37 -10.00
C SER A 132 -2.99 -5.53 -11.52
N GLY A 133 -1.84 -5.38 -12.20
CA GLY A 133 -1.73 -5.41 -13.66
C GLY A 133 -2.18 -4.10 -14.34
N ILE A 134 -2.40 -3.01 -13.60
CA ILE A 134 -2.74 -1.70 -14.18
C ILE A 134 -1.53 -1.10 -14.90
N SER A 135 -0.34 -1.24 -14.34
CA SER A 135 0.93 -0.95 -15.02
C SER A 135 1.66 -2.24 -15.40
N ALA A 136 2.20 -2.28 -16.60
CA ALA A 136 2.93 -3.43 -17.13
C ALA A 136 4.14 -2.99 -17.97
N GLY A 137 5.04 -3.94 -18.27
CA GLY A 137 6.20 -3.73 -19.13
C GLY A 137 7.10 -2.58 -18.66
N GLU A 138 7.52 -1.70 -19.56
CA GLU A 138 8.46 -0.62 -19.23
C GLU A 138 7.86 0.45 -18.32
N GLU A 139 6.54 0.66 -18.35
CA GLU A 139 5.88 1.56 -17.40
C GLU A 139 5.98 1.03 -15.96
N ALA A 140 5.70 -0.27 -15.75
CA ALA A 140 5.87 -0.91 -14.45
C ALA A 140 7.30 -0.75 -13.93
N ARG A 141 8.31 -1.05 -14.78
CA ARG A 141 9.72 -0.86 -14.41
C ARG A 141 10.07 0.57 -14.06
N ARG A 142 9.50 1.56 -14.76
CA ARG A 142 9.72 2.99 -14.47
C ARG A 142 9.17 3.39 -13.11
N VAL A 143 7.94 2.99 -12.81
CA VAL A 143 7.30 3.23 -11.52
C VAL A 143 8.10 2.60 -10.38
N LEU A 144 8.52 1.36 -10.55
CA LEU A 144 9.30 0.63 -9.53
C LEU A 144 10.72 1.18 -9.37
N ARG A 145 11.41 1.57 -10.46
CA ARG A 145 12.71 2.25 -10.33
C ARG A 145 12.58 3.51 -9.49
N ARG A 146 11.56 4.33 -9.75
CA ARG A 146 11.32 5.54 -8.95
C ARG A 146 11.02 5.23 -7.49
N ALA A 147 10.24 4.18 -7.22
CA ALA A 147 9.98 3.73 -5.86
C ALA A 147 11.26 3.27 -5.15
N VAL A 148 12.08 2.44 -5.80
CA VAL A 148 13.35 1.98 -5.24
C VAL A 148 14.32 3.13 -4.99
N GLU A 149 14.48 4.06 -5.94
CA GLU A 149 15.36 5.24 -5.79
C GLU A 149 15.01 6.12 -4.60
N ARG A 150 13.71 6.25 -4.29
CA ARG A 150 13.25 7.15 -3.23
C ARG A 150 13.05 6.47 -1.88
N LEU A 151 12.74 5.19 -1.87
CA LEU A 151 12.29 4.49 -0.67
C LEU A 151 13.31 3.49 -0.12
N ALA A 152 14.25 2.98 -0.93
CA ALA A 152 15.29 2.10 -0.42
C ALA A 152 16.37 2.89 0.34
N ASP A 153 16.68 2.44 1.53
CA ASP A 153 17.80 2.91 2.35
C ASP A 153 18.80 1.75 2.49
N ASP A 154 19.83 1.78 1.65
CA ASP A 154 20.84 0.72 1.58
C ASP A 154 21.78 0.74 2.80
N GLU A 155 21.98 1.90 3.41
CA GLU A 155 22.83 2.04 4.60
C GLU A 155 22.21 1.33 5.80
N HIS A 156 20.91 1.52 6.02
CA HIS A 156 20.20 0.95 7.17
C HIS A 156 19.40 -0.31 6.81
N LYS A 157 19.47 -0.76 5.55
CA LYS A 157 18.82 -1.98 5.03
C LYS A 157 17.31 -1.97 5.26
N LEU A 158 16.62 -0.91 4.85
CA LEU A 158 15.18 -0.78 5.02
C LEU A 158 14.50 -0.20 3.76
N ILE A 159 13.19 -0.40 3.67
CA ILE A 159 12.34 0.11 2.59
C ILE A 159 11.28 1.01 3.23
N LYS A 160 11.41 2.31 3.06
CA LYS A 160 10.44 3.27 3.61
C LYS A 160 9.05 3.04 3.02
N LEU A 161 8.02 3.22 3.83
CA LEU A 161 6.64 3.19 3.34
C LEU A 161 6.34 4.41 2.47
N LEU A 162 6.75 5.58 2.90
CA LEU A 162 6.58 6.85 2.20
C LEU A 162 7.78 7.78 2.44
N ASP A 163 7.96 8.77 1.57
CA ASP A 163 9.03 9.76 1.68
C ASP A 163 8.63 11.11 1.05
N PRO A 164 8.89 12.27 1.71
CA PRO A 164 9.29 12.45 3.10
C PRO A 164 8.16 12.08 4.09
N PRO A 165 8.46 11.80 5.37
CA PRO A 165 7.45 11.56 6.38
C PRO A 165 6.62 12.82 6.67
N PHE A 166 5.43 12.64 7.26
CA PHE A 166 4.61 13.73 7.79
C PHE A 166 5.24 14.28 9.07
N ARG A 167 5.16 15.59 9.27
CA ARG A 167 5.70 16.28 10.44
C ARG A 167 4.61 16.51 11.48
N GLU A 168 4.97 16.53 12.74
CA GLU A 168 4.05 16.82 13.85
C GLU A 168 3.35 18.20 13.69
N ALA A 169 4.05 19.16 13.06
CA ALA A 169 3.52 20.50 12.79
C ALA A 169 2.67 20.56 11.51
N SER A 170 2.54 19.47 10.76
CA SER A 170 1.74 19.45 9.55
C SER A 170 0.25 19.61 9.86
N ASP A 171 -0.49 20.10 8.87
CA ASP A 171 -1.94 20.13 8.92
C ASP A 171 -2.46 18.69 9.14
N LYS A 172 -3.03 18.41 10.33
CA LYS A 172 -3.54 17.09 10.76
C LYS A 172 -4.70 16.55 9.88
N ARG A 173 -4.89 17.12 8.71
CA ARG A 173 -5.87 16.69 7.69
C ARG A 173 -5.68 15.26 7.22
N VAL A 174 -4.46 14.70 7.36
CA VAL A 174 -4.15 13.33 6.95
C VAL A 174 -4.59 12.30 8.00
N GLY A 175 -4.70 12.69 9.27
CA GLY A 175 -5.05 11.83 10.37
C GLY A 175 -3.89 11.54 11.31
N TYR A 176 -4.05 10.52 12.18
CA TYR A 176 -3.10 10.23 13.25
C TYR A 176 -1.74 9.68 12.76
N ILE A 177 -1.59 9.39 11.48
CA ILE A 177 -0.26 9.08 10.92
C ILE A 177 0.76 10.19 11.22
N ALA A 178 0.32 11.46 11.23
CA ALA A 178 1.14 12.61 11.56
C ALA A 178 1.47 12.74 13.06
N ASP A 179 0.84 11.96 13.93
CA ASP A 179 1.15 11.89 15.35
C ASP A 179 2.32 10.91 15.65
N TYR A 180 2.68 10.03 14.69
CA TYR A 180 3.89 9.22 14.81
C TYR A 180 5.13 10.06 14.50
N PRO A 181 6.21 9.89 15.27
CA PRO A 181 7.49 10.51 14.94
C PRO A 181 7.93 10.18 13.51
N GLU A 182 8.64 11.12 12.87
CA GLU A 182 9.20 10.91 11.53
C GLU A 182 10.08 9.64 11.49
N GLY A 183 9.81 8.77 10.55
CA GLY A 183 10.51 7.51 10.36
C GLY A 183 10.01 6.34 11.21
N VAL A 184 8.92 6.51 11.96
CA VAL A 184 8.34 5.46 12.82
C VAL A 184 7.05 4.94 12.21
N ARG A 185 6.89 3.61 12.21
CA ARG A 185 5.72 2.91 11.70
C ARG A 185 5.35 3.35 10.28
N GLU A 186 4.07 3.65 10.05
CA GLU A 186 3.55 4.10 8.76
C GLU A 186 4.09 5.47 8.35
N ASN A 187 4.59 6.26 9.28
CA ASN A 187 5.11 7.60 9.00
C ASN A 187 6.57 7.58 8.51
N GLY A 188 6.82 6.90 7.41
CA GLY A 188 8.12 6.87 6.73
C GLY A 188 9.10 5.81 7.23
N GLY A 189 8.74 4.95 8.20
CA GLY A 189 9.47 3.73 8.52
C GLY A 189 9.28 2.66 7.43
N GLN A 190 10.02 1.54 7.52
CA GLN A 190 9.66 0.33 6.81
C GLN A 190 8.47 -0.30 7.52
N TYR A 191 7.30 -0.32 6.91
CA TYR A 191 6.24 -1.20 7.35
C TYR A 191 6.38 -2.51 6.58
N THR A 192 6.74 -3.58 7.28
CA THR A 192 7.24 -4.82 6.65
C THR A 192 6.21 -5.43 5.68
N HIS A 193 4.92 -5.38 6.00
CA HIS A 193 3.85 -5.85 5.12
C HIS A 193 3.87 -5.12 3.76
N ALA A 194 3.95 -3.80 3.78
CA ALA A 194 4.01 -3.01 2.54
C ALA A 194 5.34 -3.21 1.78
N ALA A 195 6.44 -3.36 2.52
CA ALA A 195 7.76 -3.63 1.93
C ALA A 195 7.79 -4.97 1.17
N VAL A 196 7.10 -6.00 1.68
CA VAL A 196 6.92 -7.29 0.98
C VAL A 196 6.21 -7.09 -0.38
N TRP A 197 5.20 -6.22 -0.44
CA TRP A 197 4.52 -5.94 -1.72
C TRP A 197 5.42 -5.25 -2.74
N LEU A 198 6.33 -4.37 -2.31
CA LEU A 198 7.30 -3.77 -3.23
C LEU A 198 8.24 -4.83 -3.81
N VAL A 199 8.74 -5.74 -2.96
CA VAL A 199 9.59 -6.87 -3.40
C VAL A 199 8.82 -7.78 -4.36
N TRP A 200 7.57 -8.10 -4.06
CA TRP A 200 6.73 -8.88 -4.97
C TRP A 200 6.56 -8.19 -6.33
N ALA A 201 6.19 -6.90 -6.33
CA ALA A 201 6.03 -6.14 -7.57
C ALA A 201 7.30 -6.10 -8.43
N LEU A 202 8.48 -6.03 -7.79
CA LEU A 202 9.78 -6.07 -8.48
C LEU A 202 10.00 -7.43 -9.19
N TYR A 203 9.66 -8.55 -8.53
CA TYR A 203 9.72 -9.87 -9.18
C TYR A 203 8.72 -9.97 -10.34
N ASP A 204 7.49 -9.50 -10.17
CA ASP A 204 6.46 -9.50 -11.23
C ASP A 204 6.88 -8.66 -12.46
N ALA A 205 7.74 -7.66 -12.26
CA ALA A 205 8.28 -6.81 -13.34
C ALA A 205 9.64 -7.27 -13.90
N ASP A 206 10.11 -8.48 -13.56
CA ASP A 206 11.42 -9.02 -13.91
C ASP A 206 12.61 -8.14 -13.48
N MET A 207 12.46 -7.39 -12.39
CA MET A 207 13.52 -6.58 -11.77
C MET A 207 14.25 -7.38 -10.68
N THR A 208 14.71 -8.58 -11.02
CA THR A 208 15.19 -9.61 -10.08
C THR A 208 16.35 -9.13 -9.19
N GLU A 209 17.31 -8.39 -9.75
CA GLU A 209 18.45 -7.85 -8.97
C GLU A 209 17.99 -6.91 -7.87
N ALA A 210 17.09 -5.98 -8.18
CA ALA A 210 16.52 -5.06 -7.18
C ALA A 210 15.65 -5.82 -6.16
N ALA A 211 14.85 -6.79 -6.63
CA ALA A 211 14.02 -7.62 -5.76
C ALA A 211 14.86 -8.42 -4.77
N ASP A 212 15.92 -9.11 -5.22
CA ASP A 212 16.81 -9.90 -4.37
C ASP A 212 17.55 -9.03 -3.35
N ARG A 213 18.01 -7.84 -3.76
CA ARG A 213 18.60 -6.86 -2.86
C ARG A 213 17.61 -6.45 -1.76
N LEU A 214 16.43 -5.97 -2.13
CA LEU A 214 15.44 -5.47 -1.17
C LEU A 214 14.81 -6.58 -0.33
N ARG A 215 14.65 -7.80 -0.86
CA ARG A 215 14.20 -8.95 -0.08
C ARG A 215 15.09 -9.21 1.14
N ARG A 216 16.41 -9.00 1.01
CA ARG A 216 17.35 -9.17 2.13
C ARG A 216 17.08 -8.18 3.26
N TYR A 217 16.59 -6.96 2.96
CA TYR A 217 16.22 -5.97 3.99
C TYR A 217 15.03 -6.38 4.84
N LEU A 218 14.25 -7.38 4.41
CA LEU A 218 13.16 -7.94 5.20
C LEU A 218 13.60 -9.02 6.19
N LEU A 219 14.83 -9.52 6.07
CA LEU A 219 15.31 -10.65 6.88
C LEU A 219 15.88 -10.15 8.21
N PRO A 220 15.34 -10.62 9.37
CA PRO A 220 15.89 -10.25 10.68
C PRO A 220 17.37 -10.51 10.83
N SER A 221 17.87 -11.62 10.25
CA SER A 221 19.28 -12.00 10.25
C SER A 221 20.20 -10.99 9.56
N GLU A 222 19.70 -10.23 8.58
CA GLU A 222 20.50 -9.17 7.92
C GLU A 222 20.64 -7.93 8.80
N HIS A 223 19.71 -7.70 9.71
CA HIS A 223 19.76 -6.63 10.71
C HIS A 223 20.54 -7.00 11.98
N ALA A 224 20.98 -8.25 12.10
CA ALA A 224 21.72 -8.74 13.26
C ALA A 224 23.02 -9.48 12.86
N ARG A 225 23.66 -9.07 11.76
CA ARG A 225 24.86 -9.73 11.23
C ARG A 225 26.12 -9.47 12.05
N THR A 226 26.19 -8.31 12.66
CA THR A 226 27.29 -7.90 13.56
C THR A 226 26.73 -7.54 14.93
N PRO A 227 27.55 -7.50 15.99
CA PRO A 227 27.10 -7.00 17.29
C PRO A 227 26.50 -5.59 17.22
N GLU A 228 27.08 -4.71 16.44
CA GLU A 228 26.63 -3.33 16.26
C GLU A 228 25.28 -3.27 15.53
N ASP A 229 25.09 -4.10 14.52
CA ASP A 229 23.79 -4.25 13.83
C ASP A 229 22.72 -4.75 14.82
N ALA A 230 23.04 -5.77 15.62
CA ALA A 230 22.14 -6.33 16.62
C ALA A 230 21.76 -5.32 17.72
N GLU A 231 22.72 -4.53 18.20
CA GLU A 231 22.48 -3.43 19.16
C GLU A 231 21.58 -2.33 18.57
N ARG A 232 21.69 -2.07 17.26
CA ARG A 232 20.82 -1.12 16.56
C ARG A 232 19.43 -1.67 16.37
N TYR A 233 19.31 -2.91 15.90
CA TYR A 233 18.06 -3.55 15.59
C TYR A 233 17.21 -3.81 16.84
N LEU A 234 17.81 -4.22 17.95
CA LEU A 234 17.18 -4.48 19.26
C LEU A 234 16.00 -5.45 19.19
N ARG A 235 16.06 -6.42 18.29
CA ARG A 235 15.10 -7.52 18.18
C ARG A 235 15.85 -8.84 18.03
N GLU A 236 15.17 -9.92 18.31
CA GLU A 236 15.71 -11.25 18.10
C GLU A 236 15.97 -11.48 16.60
N PRO A 237 17.12 -12.08 16.22
CA PRO A 237 17.51 -12.22 14.80
C PRO A 237 16.64 -13.20 14.00
N TYR A 238 15.68 -13.85 14.63
CA TYR A 238 14.74 -14.80 14.05
C TYR A 238 13.28 -14.29 14.09
N VAL A 239 13.02 -13.12 14.66
CA VAL A 239 11.70 -12.53 14.76
C VAL A 239 11.53 -11.42 13.71
N LEU A 240 10.49 -11.53 12.90
CA LEU A 240 10.16 -10.51 11.92
C LEU A 240 9.59 -9.28 12.63
N ALA A 241 10.28 -8.14 12.53
CA ALA A 241 9.73 -6.88 13.00
C ALA A 241 8.57 -6.44 12.08
N GLY A 242 7.46 -5.99 12.68
CA GLY A 242 6.36 -5.40 11.93
C GLY A 242 6.74 -4.11 11.22
N ASP A 243 7.68 -3.36 11.82
CA ASP A 243 8.29 -2.18 11.23
C ASP A 243 9.76 -2.06 11.61
N VAL A 244 10.55 -1.39 10.77
CA VAL A 244 11.93 -0.96 11.03
C VAL A 244 11.98 0.55 10.84
N TYR A 245 12.51 1.25 11.85
CA TYR A 245 12.51 2.71 11.83
C TYR A 245 13.51 3.28 10.82
N SER A 246 13.18 4.42 10.26
CA SER A 246 14.07 5.26 9.47
C SER A 246 14.47 6.53 10.23
N GLY A 247 15.15 7.48 9.57
CA GLY A 247 15.50 8.77 10.16
C GLY A 247 16.41 8.62 11.37
N ARG A 248 16.14 9.34 12.47
CA ARG A 248 17.01 9.40 13.65
C ARG A 248 17.23 8.05 14.35
N LEU A 249 16.31 7.11 14.20
CA LEU A 249 16.37 5.78 14.79
C LEU A 249 16.56 4.68 13.71
N ALA A 250 17.13 5.04 12.56
CA ALA A 250 17.24 4.16 11.42
C ALA A 250 17.88 2.80 11.74
N GLY A 251 17.26 1.74 11.26
CA GLY A 251 17.69 0.37 11.50
C GLY A 251 17.16 -0.27 12.79
N ARG A 252 16.47 0.50 13.66
CA ARG A 252 15.85 -0.05 14.87
C ARG A 252 14.56 -0.78 14.52
N GLY A 253 14.42 -2.03 14.96
CA GLY A 253 13.19 -2.78 14.88
C GLY A 253 12.11 -2.25 15.83
N GLY A 254 10.90 -2.13 15.34
CA GLY A 254 9.73 -1.72 16.09
C GLY A 254 8.94 -2.92 16.64
N TRP A 255 7.68 -3.06 16.26
CA TRP A 255 6.85 -4.16 16.70
C TRP A 255 7.35 -5.51 16.21
N SER A 256 7.32 -6.51 17.09
CA SER A 256 7.55 -7.91 16.71
C SER A 256 6.20 -8.60 16.47
N TRP A 257 6.09 -9.24 15.31
CA TRP A 257 4.94 -10.07 14.97
C TRP A 257 5.32 -11.53 15.20
N TYR A 258 4.63 -12.19 16.11
CA TYR A 258 4.75 -13.63 16.29
C TYR A 258 3.78 -14.33 15.34
N THR A 259 4.21 -14.50 14.12
CA THR A 259 3.44 -15.30 13.15
C THR A 259 4.34 -16.31 12.46
#